data_4f835189e6e48f6b0390d1e7b0a215f6
#
_entry.id   4f835189e6e48f6b0390d1e7b0a215f6
#
_cell.length_a   1.000
_cell.length_b   1.000
_cell.length_c   1.000
_cell.angle_alpha   90.00
_cell.angle_beta   90.00
_cell.angle_gamma   90.00
#
_symmetry.space_group_name_H-M   'P 1'
#
loop_
_entity.id
_entity.type
_entity.pdbx_description
1 polymer ?
#
loop_
_entity_poly.entity_id
_entity_poly.type
_entity_poly.pdbx_seq_one_letter_code
_entity_poly.pdbx_strand_id
1 'polypeptide(L)'
;FNDLNKARDEASSYGFAGYSLFQNLTAGGQNAEGIDATNDLSFLCIQASMHTQLPAPSFSVRIWNGTPNEFLIKCAELTRTGVGLPAYYNDEVIIPALMSRGVTLADAREYGIIGCVEPQKPFKTDGWHDAAFFNMCRPLELVFSNGVDKGAQISIKTGNVEDMTTFEEFYNAYKAQETYMIGLMVN
;
A
#
# COMPACT_ATOMS: atom_id res chain seq x y z
N PHE A 1 15.66 2.89 15.83
CA PHE A 1 15.79 2.86 14.37
C PHE A 1 17.05 2.09 13.94
N ASN A 2 18.25 2.52 14.32
CA ASN A 2 19.51 1.88 13.91
C ASN A 2 19.59 0.41 14.34
N ASP A 3 19.19 0.09 15.56
CA ASP A 3 19.32 -1.27 16.09
C ASP A 3 18.35 -2.25 15.40
N LEU A 4 17.12 -1.80 15.09
CA LEU A 4 16.17 -2.61 14.33
C LEU A 4 16.63 -2.89 12.91
N ASN A 5 17.21 -1.88 12.25
CA ASN A 5 17.73 -2.03 10.91
C ASN A 5 18.98 -2.89 10.87
N LYS A 6 19.87 -2.75 11.85
CA LYS A 6 21.05 -3.61 11.99
C LYS A 6 20.65 -5.08 12.20
N ALA A 7 19.70 -5.34 13.08
CA ALA A 7 19.17 -6.69 13.30
C ALA A 7 18.56 -7.30 12.04
N ARG A 8 17.85 -6.47 11.24
CA ARG A 8 17.31 -6.90 9.94
C ARG A 8 18.41 -7.22 8.93
N ASP A 9 19.43 -6.38 8.82
CA ASP A 9 20.51 -6.56 7.88
C ASP A 9 21.36 -7.78 8.24
N GLU A 10 21.57 -8.02 9.52
CA GLU A 10 22.19 -9.24 10.03
C GLU A 10 21.33 -10.47 9.70
N ALA A 11 20.02 -10.43 9.94
CA ALA A 11 19.09 -11.51 9.57
C ALA A 11 19.10 -11.77 8.05
N SER A 12 19.15 -10.73 7.24
CA SER A 12 19.24 -10.82 5.78
C SER A 12 20.54 -11.50 5.33
N SER A 13 21.66 -11.25 6.00
CA SER A 13 22.96 -11.88 5.69
C SER A 13 22.96 -13.39 5.95
N TYR A 14 22.04 -13.89 6.80
CA TYR A 14 21.84 -15.31 7.06
C TYR A 14 20.79 -15.98 6.15
N GLY A 15 20.42 -15.35 5.06
CA GLY A 15 19.46 -15.89 4.10
C GLY A 15 17.99 -15.65 4.43
N PHE A 16 17.69 -14.84 5.43
CA PHE A 16 16.34 -14.36 5.74
C PHE A 16 15.97 -13.08 5.00
N ALA A 17 16.53 -12.90 3.79
CA ALA A 17 16.28 -11.76 2.92
C ALA A 17 14.79 -11.62 2.62
N GLY A 18 14.29 -10.39 2.65
CA GLY A 18 12.91 -10.07 2.29
C GLY A 18 11.95 -9.90 3.47
N TYR A 19 12.38 -10.04 4.70
CA TYR A 19 11.59 -9.65 5.86
C TYR A 19 11.67 -8.14 6.07
N SER A 20 10.88 -7.42 5.31
CA SER A 20 10.40 -6.13 5.74
C SER A 20 9.38 -6.39 6.84
N LEU A 21 9.70 -6.03 8.06
CA LEU A 21 8.70 -5.93 9.11
C LEU A 21 7.78 -4.79 8.68
N PHE A 22 6.53 -5.07 8.35
CA PHE A 22 5.53 -4.09 7.89
C PHE A 22 5.26 -2.95 8.90
N GLN A 23 6.26 -2.57 9.66
CA GLN A 23 6.23 -1.46 10.59
C GLN A 23 6.18 -0.15 9.82
N ASN A 24 5.21 0.68 10.18
CA ASN A 24 5.07 2.02 9.65
C ASN A 24 5.02 3.03 10.79
N LEU A 25 5.80 4.07 10.69
CA LEU A 25 5.73 5.24 11.55
C LEU A 25 5.04 6.36 10.78
N THR A 26 3.90 6.82 11.27
CA THR A 26 3.14 7.90 10.62
C THR A 26 3.29 9.20 11.42
N ALA A 27 3.62 10.30 10.76
CA ALA A 27 3.77 11.63 11.36
C ALA A 27 2.95 12.70 10.61
N GLY A 28 2.67 13.80 11.26
CA GLY A 28 1.90 14.91 10.70
C GLY A 28 0.40 14.63 10.62
N GLY A 29 -0.29 15.36 9.74
CA GLY A 29 -1.73 15.29 9.57
C GLY A 29 -2.52 16.05 10.63
N GLN A 30 -3.80 15.68 10.78
CA GLN A 30 -4.70 16.29 11.75
C GLN A 30 -4.89 15.37 12.97
N ASN A 31 -5.04 15.98 14.17
CA ASN A 31 -5.57 15.28 15.33
C ASN A 31 -7.11 15.21 15.27
N ALA A 32 -7.76 14.59 16.27
CA ALA A 32 -9.22 14.44 16.32
C ALA A 32 -9.98 15.77 16.21
N GLU A 33 -9.44 16.85 16.76
CA GLU A 33 -10.01 18.20 16.74
C GLU A 33 -9.80 18.96 15.42
N GLY A 34 -8.99 18.40 14.49
CA GLY A 34 -8.67 19.03 13.21
C GLY A 34 -7.56 20.06 13.30
N ILE A 35 -6.70 19.95 14.30
CA ILE A 35 -5.50 20.77 14.49
C ILE A 35 -4.29 20.00 13.95
N ASP A 36 -3.30 20.74 13.43
CA ASP A 36 -2.07 20.12 12.95
C ASP A 36 -1.35 19.32 14.04
N ALA A 37 -0.98 18.09 13.73
CA ALA A 37 -0.32 17.17 14.64
C ALA A 37 1.20 17.13 14.49
N THR A 38 1.77 17.97 13.61
CA THR A 38 3.21 18.09 13.45
C THR A 38 3.85 18.62 14.73
N ASN A 39 4.93 18.00 15.18
CA ASN A 39 5.64 18.37 16.40
C ASN A 39 7.14 18.07 16.28
N ASP A 40 7.93 18.41 17.29
CA ASP A 40 9.39 18.22 17.29
C ASP A 40 9.81 16.76 17.02
N LEU A 41 9.03 15.79 17.51
CA LEU A 41 9.29 14.37 17.26
C LEU A 41 9.13 14.02 15.78
N SER A 42 8.19 14.65 15.09
CA SER A 42 8.02 14.49 13.64
C SER A 42 9.28 14.88 12.88
N PHE A 43 9.90 15.99 13.23
CA PHE A 43 11.16 16.45 12.66
C PHE A 43 12.34 15.53 13.02
N LEU A 44 12.41 15.07 14.26
CA LEU A 44 13.44 14.12 14.69
C LEU A 44 13.38 12.80 13.94
N CYS A 45 12.18 12.29 13.68
CA CYS A 45 11.98 11.07 12.89
C CYS A 45 12.46 11.23 11.44
N ILE A 46 12.18 12.39 10.81
CA ILE A 46 12.71 12.69 9.48
C ILE A 46 14.24 12.74 9.51
N GLN A 47 14.84 13.44 10.46
CA GLN A 47 16.29 13.53 10.59
C GLN A 47 16.92 12.16 10.81
N ALA A 48 16.33 11.31 11.67
CA ALA A 48 16.79 9.94 11.86
C ALA A 48 16.77 9.14 10.56
N SER A 49 15.68 9.23 9.79
CA SER A 49 15.55 8.56 8.49
C SER A 49 16.61 9.06 7.48
N MET A 50 16.86 10.37 7.44
CA MET A 50 17.93 10.95 6.58
C MET A 50 19.32 10.44 6.93
N HIS A 51 19.61 10.21 8.20
CA HIS A 51 20.92 9.73 8.65
C HIS A 51 21.09 8.22 8.44
N THR A 52 20.04 7.44 8.70
CA THR A 52 20.11 5.98 8.58
C THR A 52 20.05 5.51 7.13
N GLN A 53 19.34 6.23 6.27
CA GLN A 53 19.11 5.92 4.85
C GLN A 53 18.71 4.48 4.60
N LEU A 54 17.90 3.92 5.50
CA LEU A 54 17.39 2.57 5.41
C LEU A 54 15.90 2.58 5.02
N PRO A 55 15.44 1.65 4.18
CA PRO A 55 14.07 1.64 3.67
C PRO A 55 13.03 1.15 4.69
N ALA A 56 13.49 0.68 5.85
CA ALA A 56 12.62 0.20 6.93
C ALA A 56 13.11 0.64 8.31
N PRO A 57 12.21 0.89 9.25
CA PRO A 57 10.76 0.85 9.11
C PRO A 57 10.26 1.86 8.08
N SER A 58 9.09 1.60 7.46
CA SER A 58 8.45 2.56 6.58
C SER A 58 8.14 3.84 7.35
N PHE A 59 8.35 4.98 6.70
CA PHE A 59 8.02 6.27 7.26
C PHE A 59 7.00 6.98 6.36
N SER A 60 5.85 7.28 6.92
CA SER A 60 4.75 7.94 6.24
C SER A 60 4.49 9.31 6.83
N VAL A 61 4.15 10.26 5.99
CA VAL A 61 3.75 11.60 6.43
C VAL A 61 2.35 11.89 5.91
N ARG A 62 1.52 12.42 6.80
CA ARG A 62 0.19 12.92 6.48
C ARG A 62 0.29 14.41 6.25
N ILE A 63 -0.26 14.85 5.12
CA ILE A 63 -0.26 16.25 4.72
C ILE A 63 -1.69 16.75 4.52
N TRP A 64 -1.91 18.03 4.75
CA TRP A 64 -3.18 18.71 4.56
C TRP A 64 -2.95 20.23 4.38
N ASN A 65 -4.01 21.00 4.14
CA ASN A 65 -3.90 22.43 3.88
C ASN A 65 -3.27 23.24 5.05
N GLY A 66 -3.33 22.74 6.27
CA GLY A 66 -2.71 23.36 7.44
C GLY A 66 -1.32 22.84 7.78
N THR A 67 -0.74 21.94 6.99
CA THR A 67 0.61 21.42 7.26
C THR A 67 1.65 22.53 7.19
N PRO A 68 2.54 22.70 8.20
CA PRO A 68 3.57 23.72 8.21
C PRO A 68 4.55 23.56 7.03
N ASN A 69 4.88 24.66 6.35
CA ASN A 69 5.83 24.63 5.23
C ASN A 69 7.20 24.07 5.62
N GLU A 70 7.65 24.34 6.84
CA GLU A 70 8.91 23.82 7.36
C GLU A 70 8.93 22.29 7.40
N PHE A 71 7.80 21.68 7.77
CA PHE A 71 7.65 20.24 7.76
C PHE A 71 7.68 19.68 6.34
N LEU A 72 6.96 20.32 5.40
CA LEU A 72 6.98 19.92 3.98
C LEU A 72 8.39 20.00 3.38
N ILE A 73 9.15 21.07 3.71
CA ILE A 73 10.54 21.23 3.26
C ILE A 73 11.40 20.07 3.82
N LYS A 74 11.25 19.74 5.09
CA LYS A 74 11.99 18.62 5.70
C LYS A 74 11.64 17.27 5.05
N CYS A 75 10.37 17.04 4.76
CA CYS A 75 9.93 15.85 4.03
C CYS A 75 10.58 15.78 2.63
N ALA A 76 10.61 16.90 1.91
CA ALA A 76 11.25 17.00 0.60
C ALA A 76 12.79 16.75 0.67
N GLU A 77 13.45 17.22 1.71
CA GLU A 77 14.87 16.93 1.97
C GLU A 77 15.10 15.43 2.15
N LEU A 78 14.24 14.74 2.89
CA LEU A 78 14.32 13.27 3.01
C LEU A 78 14.07 12.59 1.67
N THR A 79 13.04 13.01 0.91
CA THR A 79 12.78 12.48 -0.44
C THR A 79 14.00 12.60 -1.36
N ARG A 80 14.70 13.72 -1.29
CA ARG A 80 15.90 13.99 -2.09
C ARG A 80 17.05 13.02 -1.81
N THR A 81 17.08 12.34 -0.64
CA THR A 81 18.12 11.35 -0.35
C THR A 81 18.03 10.11 -1.24
N GLY A 82 16.90 9.88 -1.91
CA GLY A 82 16.69 8.74 -2.81
C GLY A 82 16.38 7.43 -2.09
N VAL A 83 16.19 7.43 -0.78
CA VAL A 83 15.89 6.22 0.00
C VAL A 83 14.45 5.69 -0.21
N GLY A 84 13.60 6.45 -0.94
CA GLY A 84 12.20 6.08 -1.18
C GLY A 84 11.24 6.48 -0.06
N LEU A 85 11.67 7.31 0.88
CA LEU A 85 10.89 7.81 2.01
C LEU A 85 10.84 9.34 2.00
N PRO A 86 9.83 9.96 2.65
CA PRO A 86 8.64 9.34 3.23
C PRO A 86 7.58 9.01 2.17
N ALA A 87 6.62 8.15 2.51
CA ALA A 87 5.38 8.03 1.74
C ALA A 87 4.43 9.18 2.13
N TYR A 88 3.77 9.80 1.15
CA TYR A 88 2.89 10.96 1.38
C TYR A 88 1.42 10.56 1.31
N TYR A 89 0.65 10.96 2.32
CA TYR A 89 -0.78 10.72 2.42
C TYR A 89 -1.53 12.03 2.60
N ASN A 90 -2.51 12.28 1.73
CA ASN A 90 -3.27 13.52 1.73
C ASN A 90 -4.56 13.36 2.56
N ASP A 91 -4.63 14.04 3.71
CA ASP A 91 -5.77 14.05 4.60
C ASP A 91 -7.06 14.56 3.92
N GLU A 92 -6.94 15.50 2.97
CA GLU A 92 -8.09 16.05 2.22
C GLU A 92 -8.80 14.99 1.36
N VAL A 93 -8.11 13.89 1.05
CA VAL A 93 -8.65 12.77 0.27
C VAL A 93 -9.00 11.60 1.17
N ILE A 94 -8.10 11.24 2.09
CA ILE A 94 -8.23 10.01 2.87
C ILE A 94 -9.29 10.15 3.95
N ILE A 95 -9.39 11.29 4.62
CA ILE A 95 -10.41 11.50 5.67
C ILE A 95 -11.84 11.35 5.09
N PRO A 96 -12.22 12.04 3.99
CA PRO A 96 -13.52 11.82 3.38
C PRO A 96 -13.75 10.38 2.88
N ALA A 97 -12.71 9.72 2.37
CA ALA A 97 -12.81 8.33 1.94
C ALA A 97 -13.11 7.38 3.10
N LEU A 98 -12.47 7.54 4.25
CA LEU A 98 -12.76 6.77 5.46
C LEU A 98 -14.17 7.07 5.98
N MET A 99 -14.59 8.33 5.99
CA MET A 99 -15.94 8.73 6.40
C MET A 99 -17.01 8.11 5.48
N SER A 100 -16.78 8.01 4.19
CA SER A 100 -17.73 7.36 3.25
C SER A 100 -17.94 5.87 3.55
N ARG A 101 -17.03 5.26 4.31
CA ARG A 101 -17.12 3.88 4.81
C ARG A 101 -17.69 3.78 6.23
N GLY A 102 -18.23 4.87 6.77
CA GLY A 102 -18.87 4.89 8.08
C GLY A 102 -17.95 5.20 9.26
N VAL A 103 -16.68 5.56 9.02
CA VAL A 103 -15.77 6.01 10.08
C VAL A 103 -16.18 7.41 10.52
N THR A 104 -16.20 7.68 11.83
CA THR A 104 -16.51 9.03 12.34
C THR A 104 -15.42 10.03 11.93
N LEU A 105 -15.76 11.32 11.83
CA LEU A 105 -14.78 12.35 11.47
C LEU A 105 -13.58 12.37 12.42
N ALA A 106 -13.82 12.26 13.73
CA ALA A 106 -12.75 12.24 14.73
C ALA A 106 -11.81 11.04 14.53
N ASP A 107 -12.37 9.84 14.32
CA ASP A 107 -11.59 8.64 14.06
C ASP A 107 -10.87 8.70 12.71
N ALA A 108 -11.53 9.24 11.67
CA ALA A 108 -10.94 9.40 10.36
C ALA A 108 -9.76 10.37 10.38
N ARG A 109 -9.81 11.45 11.20
CA ARG A 109 -8.69 12.38 11.39
C ARG A 109 -7.48 11.76 12.08
N GLU A 110 -7.67 10.71 12.86
CA GLU A 110 -6.60 10.00 13.56
C GLU A 110 -6.19 8.69 12.86
N TYR A 111 -6.39 8.59 11.55
CA TYR A 111 -5.89 7.42 10.85
C TYR A 111 -4.37 7.33 10.89
N GLY A 112 -3.87 6.11 10.93
CA GLY A 112 -2.47 5.77 10.70
C GLY A 112 -2.33 4.89 9.48
N ILE A 113 -1.10 4.64 9.07
CA ILE A 113 -0.80 3.70 7.99
C ILE A 113 -0.31 2.40 8.60
N ILE A 114 -0.93 1.31 8.23
CA ILE A 114 -0.46 -0.04 8.57
C ILE A 114 0.18 -0.66 7.34
N GLY A 115 1.31 -1.33 7.54
CA GLY A 115 2.06 -1.85 6.42
C GLY A 115 2.59 -0.74 5.52
N CYS A 116 2.35 -0.87 4.23
CA CYS A 116 2.87 0.06 3.23
C CYS A 116 1.91 1.22 2.93
N VAL A 117 0.62 0.92 2.73
CA VAL A 117 -0.35 1.86 2.13
C VAL A 117 -1.77 1.71 2.66
N GLU A 118 -1.97 1.15 3.85
CA GLU A 118 -3.28 0.81 4.39
C GLU A 118 -3.74 1.84 5.45
N PRO A 119 -4.44 2.92 5.05
CA PRO A 119 -4.99 3.90 5.99
C PRO A 119 -6.12 3.27 6.83
N GLN A 120 -5.96 3.32 8.14
CA GLN A 120 -6.97 2.81 9.06
C GLN A 120 -6.91 3.49 10.42
N LYS A 121 -7.98 3.35 11.22
CA LYS A 121 -7.99 3.84 12.60
C LYS A 121 -7.25 2.85 13.50
N PRO A 122 -6.09 3.23 14.08
CA PRO A 122 -5.39 2.41 15.06
C PRO A 122 -6.30 2.05 16.24
N PHE A 123 -6.16 0.84 16.75
CA PHE A 123 -6.92 0.28 17.88
C PHE A 123 -8.42 0.04 17.64
N LYS A 124 -8.97 0.38 16.47
CA LYS A 124 -10.39 0.18 16.13
C LYS A 124 -10.60 -0.67 14.89
N THR A 125 -9.55 -0.93 14.14
CA THR A 125 -9.62 -1.71 12.90
C THR A 125 -8.77 -2.97 13.06
N ASP A 126 -9.28 -4.10 12.59
CA ASP A 126 -8.52 -5.34 12.51
C ASP A 126 -7.61 -5.30 11.28
N GLY A 127 -6.32 -5.57 11.45
CA GLY A 127 -5.26 -5.18 10.53
C GLY A 127 -4.94 -6.16 9.41
N TRP A 128 -5.79 -7.11 9.09
CA TRP A 128 -5.54 -8.04 7.98
C TRP A 128 -6.00 -7.45 6.63
N HIS A 129 -5.10 -6.74 5.96
CA HIS A 129 -5.39 -6.09 4.68
C HIS A 129 -5.00 -6.96 3.48
N ASP A 130 -4.10 -7.93 3.67
CA ASP A 130 -3.64 -8.86 2.66
C ASP A 130 -4.41 -10.18 2.77
N ALA A 131 -5.66 -10.19 2.35
CA ALA A 131 -6.48 -11.40 2.35
C ALA A 131 -5.99 -12.44 1.33
N ALA A 132 -5.45 -11.97 0.19
CA ALA A 132 -4.91 -12.81 -0.86
C ALA A 132 -4.06 -12.00 -1.85
N PHE A 133 -3.18 -12.70 -2.56
CA PHE A 133 -2.46 -12.15 -3.72
C PHE A 133 -3.13 -12.64 -5.00
N PHE A 134 -3.60 -11.71 -5.82
CA PHE A 134 -4.20 -11.99 -7.10
C PHE A 134 -3.22 -11.67 -8.24
N ASN A 135 -2.84 -12.67 -9.01
CA ASN A 135 -1.96 -12.48 -10.16
C ASN A 135 -2.78 -12.03 -11.38
N MET A 136 -2.79 -10.73 -11.66
CA MET A 136 -3.50 -10.13 -12.79
C MET A 136 -3.03 -10.64 -14.18
N CYS A 137 -1.83 -11.19 -14.28
CA CYS A 137 -1.36 -11.79 -15.53
C CYS A 137 -1.96 -13.18 -15.78
N ARG A 138 -2.40 -13.87 -14.74
CA ARG A 138 -2.93 -15.22 -14.87
C ARG A 138 -4.24 -15.31 -15.68
N PRO A 139 -5.25 -14.45 -15.47
CA PRO A 139 -6.41 -14.37 -16.36
C PRO A 139 -6.01 -14.15 -17.83
N LEU A 140 -4.98 -13.34 -18.10
CA LEU A 140 -4.49 -13.07 -19.44
C LEU A 140 -3.91 -14.34 -20.08
N GLU A 141 -3.07 -15.10 -19.37
CA GLU A 141 -2.56 -16.38 -19.84
C GLU A 141 -3.69 -17.37 -20.17
N LEU A 142 -4.74 -17.37 -19.33
CA LEU A 142 -5.90 -18.25 -19.53
C LEU A 142 -6.78 -17.84 -20.72
N VAL A 143 -6.78 -16.59 -21.14
CA VAL A 143 -7.39 -16.19 -22.42
C VAL A 143 -6.65 -16.85 -23.57
N PHE A 144 -5.32 -16.76 -23.61
CA PHE A 144 -4.51 -17.35 -24.68
C PHE A 144 -4.61 -18.87 -24.76
N SER A 145 -4.82 -19.53 -23.62
CA SER A 145 -4.93 -20.98 -23.53
C SER A 145 -6.38 -21.49 -23.46
N ASN A 146 -7.36 -20.61 -23.65
CA ASN A 146 -8.79 -20.94 -23.53
C ASN A 146 -9.13 -21.68 -22.21
N GLY A 147 -8.53 -21.21 -21.12
CA GLY A 147 -8.74 -21.74 -19.77
C GLY A 147 -7.96 -23.02 -19.43
N VAL A 148 -7.05 -23.46 -20.30
CA VAL A 148 -6.25 -24.69 -20.10
C VAL A 148 -4.90 -24.36 -19.49
N ASP A 149 -4.47 -25.17 -18.52
CA ASP A 149 -3.09 -25.19 -18.02
C ASP A 149 -2.59 -26.62 -17.89
N LYS A 150 -1.36 -26.87 -18.34
CA LYS A 150 -0.73 -28.20 -18.33
C LYS A 150 -1.63 -29.34 -18.85
N GLY A 151 -2.45 -29.03 -19.85
CA GLY A 151 -3.38 -29.96 -20.47
C GLY A 151 -4.71 -30.17 -19.73
N ALA A 152 -4.93 -29.50 -18.61
CA ALA A 152 -6.19 -29.55 -17.87
C ALA A 152 -7.00 -28.28 -18.02
N GLN A 153 -8.32 -28.37 -18.14
CA GLN A 153 -9.24 -27.23 -18.08
C GLN A 153 -9.33 -26.77 -16.62
N ILE A 154 -8.73 -25.62 -16.32
CA ILE A 154 -8.69 -25.06 -14.94
C ILE A 154 -9.55 -23.83 -14.77
N SER A 155 -10.05 -23.25 -15.86
CA SER A 155 -10.93 -22.08 -15.88
C SER A 155 -11.98 -22.21 -16.96
N ILE A 156 -12.84 -21.20 -17.11
CA ILE A 156 -13.88 -21.15 -18.13
C ILE A 156 -13.27 -21.08 -19.54
N LYS A 157 -14.01 -21.56 -20.53
CA LYS A 157 -13.67 -21.38 -21.94
C LYS A 157 -14.16 -20.01 -22.39
N THR A 158 -13.27 -19.23 -22.98
CA THR A 158 -13.55 -17.87 -23.49
C THR A 158 -13.41 -17.75 -25.00
N GLY A 159 -13.18 -18.87 -25.69
CA GLY A 159 -12.89 -18.93 -27.11
C GLY A 159 -11.39 -18.89 -27.42
N ASN A 160 -11.03 -19.16 -28.66
CA ASN A 160 -9.64 -19.08 -29.09
C ASN A 160 -9.31 -17.64 -29.46
N VAL A 161 -8.16 -17.15 -29.04
CA VAL A 161 -7.71 -15.77 -29.37
C VAL A 161 -7.59 -15.56 -30.88
N GLU A 162 -7.25 -16.59 -31.62
CA GLU A 162 -7.12 -16.56 -33.09
C GLU A 162 -8.44 -16.26 -33.81
N ASP A 163 -9.58 -16.54 -33.16
CA ASP A 163 -10.92 -16.26 -33.68
C ASP A 163 -11.42 -14.85 -33.32
N MET A 164 -10.71 -14.16 -32.42
CA MET A 164 -11.08 -12.80 -31.97
C MET A 164 -10.60 -11.75 -32.97
N THR A 165 -11.52 -10.93 -33.43
CA THR A 165 -11.23 -9.94 -34.49
C THR A 165 -11.10 -8.53 -33.98
N THR A 166 -11.51 -8.28 -32.74
CA THR A 166 -11.49 -6.97 -32.09
C THR A 166 -10.85 -7.00 -30.71
N PHE A 167 -10.29 -5.87 -30.28
CA PHE A 167 -9.79 -5.73 -28.92
C PHE A 167 -10.89 -5.93 -27.89
N GLU A 168 -12.11 -5.51 -28.18
CA GLU A 168 -13.25 -5.64 -27.27
C GLU A 168 -13.59 -7.11 -26.99
N GLU A 169 -13.55 -7.99 -27.99
CA GLU A 169 -13.75 -9.42 -27.81
C GLU A 169 -12.68 -10.03 -26.90
N PHE A 170 -11.43 -9.69 -27.15
CA PHE A 170 -10.31 -10.11 -26.33
C PHE A 170 -10.43 -9.59 -24.86
N TYR A 171 -10.75 -8.32 -24.71
CA TYR A 171 -10.91 -7.72 -23.38
C TYR A 171 -12.10 -8.29 -22.60
N ASN A 172 -13.19 -8.64 -23.26
CA ASN A 172 -14.31 -9.35 -22.64
C ASN A 172 -13.92 -10.75 -22.21
N ALA A 173 -13.12 -11.47 -22.98
CA ALA A 173 -12.58 -12.76 -22.59
C ALA A 173 -11.67 -12.63 -21.35
N TYR A 174 -10.82 -11.61 -21.29
CA TYR A 174 -9.99 -11.32 -20.12
C TYR A 174 -10.85 -11.03 -18.87
N LYS A 175 -11.83 -10.14 -18.97
CA LYS A 175 -12.77 -9.84 -17.86
C LYS A 175 -13.51 -11.09 -17.38
N ALA A 176 -13.90 -11.97 -18.27
CA ALA A 176 -14.57 -13.22 -17.91
C ALA A 176 -13.64 -14.17 -17.12
N GLN A 177 -12.39 -14.32 -17.56
CA GLN A 177 -11.37 -15.10 -16.83
C GLN A 177 -11.08 -14.51 -15.46
N GLU A 178 -10.90 -13.18 -15.38
CA GLU A 178 -10.67 -12.46 -14.14
C GLU A 178 -11.84 -12.64 -13.16
N THR A 179 -13.07 -12.45 -13.63
CA THR A 179 -14.29 -12.63 -12.80
C THR A 179 -14.39 -14.05 -12.25
N TYR A 180 -14.09 -15.06 -13.08
CA TYR A 180 -14.09 -16.44 -12.63
C TYR A 180 -13.05 -16.68 -11.53
N MET A 181 -11.81 -16.19 -11.71
CA MET A 181 -10.75 -16.37 -10.73
C MET A 181 -11.03 -15.61 -9.42
N ILE A 182 -11.59 -14.40 -9.50
CA ILE A 182 -12.05 -13.66 -8.30
C ILE A 182 -13.15 -14.46 -7.58
N GLY A 183 -14.08 -15.05 -8.33
CA GLY A 183 -15.11 -15.92 -7.75
C GLY A 183 -14.55 -17.11 -6.96
N LEU A 184 -13.43 -17.68 -7.40
CA LEU A 184 -12.74 -18.76 -6.67
C LEU A 184 -12.06 -18.29 -5.38
N MET A 185 -11.70 -17.01 -5.29
CA MET A 185 -11.09 -16.43 -4.08
C MET A 185 -12.11 -16.09 -3.00
N VAL A 186 -13.35 -15.82 -3.40
CA VAL A 186 -14.42 -15.33 -2.50
C VAL A 186 -15.24 -16.49 -1.91
N ASN A 187 -15.21 -17.65 -2.53
CA ASN A 187 -15.91 -18.87 -2.09
C ASN A 187 -14.98 -19.78 -1.27
#